data_097ceaf2558c0dc574aaa572f7cca8bf
#
_entry.id   097ceaf2558c0dc574aaa572f7cca8bf
#
_cell.length_a   1.000
_cell.length_b   1.000
_cell.length_c   1.000
_cell.angle_alpha   90.00
_cell.angle_beta   90.00
_cell.angle_gamma   90.00
#
_symmetry.space_group_name_H-M   'P 1'
#
loop_
_entity.id
_entity.type
_entity.pdbx_description
1 polymer ?
#
loop_
_entity_poly.entity_id
_entity_poly.type
_entity_poly.pdbx_seq_one_letter_code
_entity_poly.pdbx_strand_id
1 'polypeptide(L)'
;MSDSFIVLVPQDHKKNASRETLELLVAAHAETTGSDEVRLKDFGERLQFIDCGENFEKISCPSCKSELETHWWGHQMDHCWDEEVGFNLHAHALPCCGVPLSLEKLNYAPAQSFAHWFVSARTSRDELSSEEIGKLETVAGFPLKVIYQRY
;
A
#
# COMPACT_ATOMS: atom_id res chain seq x y z
N MET A 1 -23.73 -1.29 4.34
CA MET A 1 -22.77 -2.28 4.86
C MET A 1 -21.36 -1.89 4.45
N SER A 2 -20.43 -1.97 5.38
CA SER A 2 -19.04 -1.71 5.11
C SER A 2 -18.31 -2.98 4.69
N ASP A 3 -17.46 -2.89 3.71
CA ASP A 3 -16.57 -3.97 3.31
C ASP A 3 -15.17 -3.69 3.85
N SER A 4 -14.53 -4.71 4.39
CA SER A 4 -13.17 -4.63 4.92
C SER A 4 -12.26 -5.59 4.19
N PHE A 5 -11.03 -5.12 3.95
CA PHE A 5 -10.02 -5.90 3.23
C PHE A 5 -8.68 -5.79 3.95
N ILE A 6 -7.92 -6.87 3.92
CA ILE A 6 -6.51 -6.85 4.33
C ILE A 6 -5.69 -7.03 3.07
N VAL A 7 -4.90 -6.03 2.73
CA VAL A 7 -4.17 -5.95 1.47
C VAL A 7 -2.67 -6.05 1.72
N LEU A 8 -2.02 -6.92 0.96
CA LEU A 8 -0.57 -7.09 1.00
C LEU A 8 0.05 -6.42 -0.22
N VAL A 9 1.05 -5.58 0.03
CA VAL A 9 1.87 -4.97 -1.01
C VAL A 9 3.34 -5.10 -0.61
N PRO A 10 4.30 -5.02 -1.56
CA PRO A 10 5.70 -5.01 -1.17
C PRO A 10 6.03 -3.72 -0.43
N GLN A 11 6.83 -3.81 0.60
CA GLN A 11 7.26 -2.62 1.35
C GLN A 11 8.06 -1.68 0.45
N ASP A 12 8.92 -2.24 -0.41
CA ASP A 12 9.60 -1.51 -1.47
C ASP A 12 8.81 -1.71 -2.76
N HIS A 13 8.21 -0.64 -3.29
CA HIS A 13 7.36 -0.70 -4.48
C HIS A 13 8.09 -1.22 -5.73
N LYS A 14 9.42 -1.24 -5.72
CA LYS A 14 10.24 -1.75 -6.82
C LYS A 14 10.33 -3.27 -6.83
N LYS A 15 9.92 -3.94 -5.76
CA LYS A 15 9.98 -5.39 -5.67
C LYS A 15 8.88 -6.03 -6.52
N ASN A 16 9.31 -6.82 -7.49
CA ASN A 16 8.43 -7.64 -8.31
C ASN A 16 8.52 -9.09 -7.85
N ALA A 17 7.44 -9.81 -8.06
CA ALA A 17 7.39 -11.24 -7.78
C ALA A 17 6.91 -11.97 -9.04
N SER A 18 7.37 -13.20 -9.21
CA SER A 18 6.89 -14.05 -10.30
C SER A 18 5.40 -14.35 -10.09
N ARG A 19 4.72 -14.67 -11.18
CA ARG A 19 3.31 -15.08 -11.10
C ARG A 19 3.12 -16.25 -10.16
N GLU A 20 4.04 -17.20 -10.17
CA GLU A 20 4.04 -18.36 -9.28
C GLU A 20 4.11 -17.94 -7.81
N THR A 21 5.03 -17.02 -7.47
CA THR A 21 5.15 -16.50 -6.11
C THR A 21 3.88 -15.78 -5.68
N LEU A 22 3.29 -14.97 -6.57
CA LEU A 22 2.05 -14.24 -6.26
C LEU A 22 0.88 -15.20 -6.03
N GLU A 23 0.79 -16.29 -6.78
CA GLU A 23 -0.23 -17.31 -6.58
C GLU A 23 -0.06 -18.04 -5.25
N LEU A 24 1.19 -18.32 -4.85
CA LEU A 24 1.49 -18.88 -3.54
C LEU A 24 1.10 -17.92 -2.41
N LEU A 25 1.33 -16.62 -2.63
CA LEU A 25 0.96 -15.60 -1.65
C LEU A 25 -0.56 -15.48 -1.51
N VAL A 26 -1.31 -15.59 -2.61
CA VAL A 26 -2.77 -15.64 -2.59
C VAL A 26 -3.26 -16.80 -1.72
N ALA A 27 -2.72 -18.00 -1.95
CA ALA A 27 -3.09 -19.18 -1.17
C ALA A 27 -2.75 -19.03 0.31
N ALA A 28 -1.56 -18.51 0.61
CA ALA A 28 -1.13 -18.28 1.99
C ALA A 28 -2.00 -17.23 2.69
N HIS A 29 -2.36 -16.16 1.98
CA HIS A 29 -3.21 -15.10 2.53
C HIS A 29 -4.64 -15.60 2.79
N ALA A 30 -5.17 -16.41 1.90
CA ALA A 30 -6.47 -17.06 2.09
C ALA A 30 -6.46 -17.95 3.34
N GLU A 31 -5.42 -18.72 3.54
CA GLU A 31 -5.27 -19.58 4.71
C GLU A 31 -5.14 -18.76 6.00
N THR A 32 -4.33 -17.69 5.96
CA THR A 32 -4.10 -16.84 7.12
C THR A 32 -5.37 -16.12 7.58
N THR A 33 -6.15 -15.58 6.64
CA THR A 33 -7.35 -14.80 6.94
C THR A 33 -8.62 -15.66 7.05
N GLY A 34 -8.59 -16.87 6.51
CA GLY A 34 -9.78 -17.70 6.38
C GLY A 34 -10.76 -17.19 5.33
N SER A 35 -10.33 -16.26 4.50
CA SER A 35 -11.18 -15.67 3.47
C SER A 35 -11.27 -16.56 2.23
N ASP A 36 -12.47 -16.65 1.66
CA ASP A 36 -12.70 -17.29 0.36
C ASP A 36 -12.73 -16.28 -0.79
N GLU A 37 -12.54 -15.00 -0.47
CA GLU A 37 -12.49 -13.92 -1.46
C GLU A 37 -11.13 -13.22 -1.41
N VAL A 38 -10.13 -13.86 -1.98
CA VAL A 38 -8.78 -13.30 -2.10
C VAL A 38 -8.49 -13.02 -3.57
N ARG A 39 -8.07 -11.80 -3.87
CA ARG A 39 -7.78 -11.36 -5.23
C ARG A 39 -6.34 -10.91 -5.37
N LEU A 40 -5.73 -11.30 -6.47
CA LEU A 40 -4.48 -10.75 -6.95
C LEU A 40 -4.79 -9.73 -8.03
N LYS A 41 -4.24 -8.53 -7.88
CA LYS A 41 -4.28 -7.52 -8.93
C LYS A 41 -2.85 -7.17 -9.32
N ASP A 42 -2.53 -7.40 -10.58
CA ASP A 42 -1.21 -7.09 -11.14
C ASP A 42 -1.39 -5.99 -12.19
N PHE A 43 -0.77 -4.84 -11.95
CA PHE A 43 -0.86 -3.67 -12.83
C PHE A 43 0.29 -3.63 -13.85
N GLY A 44 1.16 -4.64 -13.84
CA GLY A 44 2.33 -4.67 -14.72
C GLY A 44 3.31 -3.56 -14.37
N GLU A 45 3.66 -2.74 -15.36
CA GLU A 45 4.61 -1.64 -15.16
C GLU A 45 3.96 -0.39 -14.56
N ARG A 46 2.63 -0.34 -14.49
CA ARG A 46 1.92 0.80 -13.91
C ARG A 46 2.02 0.78 -12.39
N LEU A 47 2.38 1.91 -11.82
CA LEU A 47 2.41 2.09 -10.39
C LEU A 47 1.08 2.71 -9.92
N GLN A 48 0.40 2.03 -9.01
CA GLN A 48 -0.90 2.45 -8.49
C GLN A 48 -0.79 2.85 -7.02
N PHE A 49 -1.70 3.69 -6.58
CA PHE A 49 -1.84 4.02 -5.16
C PHE A 49 -2.84 3.06 -4.52
N ILE A 50 -2.41 2.42 -3.45
CA ILE A 50 -3.23 1.47 -2.70
C ILE A 50 -3.65 2.16 -1.39
N ASP A 51 -4.88 2.62 -1.36
CA ASP A 51 -5.44 3.40 -0.27
C ASP A 51 -6.01 2.52 0.85
N CYS A 52 -6.34 3.14 1.98
CA CYS A 52 -7.01 2.46 3.10
C CYS A 52 -8.51 2.80 3.21
N GLY A 53 -9.05 3.50 2.23
CA GLY A 53 -10.48 3.85 2.20
C GLY A 53 -10.88 4.77 3.35
N GLU A 54 -11.97 4.43 4.02
CA GLU A 54 -12.51 5.23 5.15
C GLU A 54 -11.61 5.27 6.38
N ASN A 55 -10.61 4.40 6.45
CA ASN A 55 -9.67 4.39 7.58
C ASN A 55 -8.68 5.55 7.56
N PHE A 56 -8.58 6.28 6.44
CA PHE A 56 -7.64 7.37 6.30
C PHE A 56 -7.80 8.43 7.40
N GLU A 57 -6.72 8.80 8.06
CA GLU A 57 -6.70 9.82 9.10
C GLU A 57 -5.83 11.02 8.72
N LYS A 58 -4.54 10.79 8.48
CA LYS A 58 -3.61 11.89 8.21
C LYS A 58 -2.36 11.45 7.46
N ILE A 59 -1.68 12.45 6.91
CA ILE A 59 -0.37 12.32 6.27
C ILE A 59 0.57 13.27 6.98
N SER A 60 1.78 12.84 7.29
CA SER A 60 2.76 13.68 7.94
C SER A 60 4.15 13.55 7.34
N CYS A 61 4.97 14.57 7.58
CA CYS A 61 6.35 14.60 7.14
C CYS A 61 7.21 13.70 8.04
N PRO A 62 7.98 12.76 7.47
CA PRO A 62 8.86 11.92 8.29
C PRO A 62 10.04 12.68 8.88
N SER A 63 10.38 13.84 8.31
CA SER A 63 11.50 14.66 8.78
C SER A 63 11.14 15.55 9.97
N CYS A 64 10.16 16.45 9.81
CA CYS A 64 9.78 17.41 10.86
C CYS A 64 8.55 16.97 11.66
N LYS A 65 7.89 15.87 11.29
CA LYS A 65 6.71 15.30 11.94
C LYS A 65 5.45 16.16 11.85
N SER A 66 5.48 17.26 11.10
CA SER A 66 4.29 18.09 10.87
C SER A 66 3.27 17.37 10.01
N GLU A 67 2.01 17.59 10.32
CA GLU A 67 0.90 17.10 9.49
C GLU A 67 0.87 17.89 8.18
N LEU A 68 0.66 17.19 7.07
CA LEU A 68 0.54 17.79 5.74
C LEU A 68 -0.92 17.94 5.37
N GLU A 69 -1.26 19.03 4.68
CA GLU A 69 -2.62 19.24 4.22
C GLU A 69 -2.99 18.25 3.13
N THR A 70 -4.16 17.63 3.27
CA THR A 70 -4.69 16.68 2.27
C THR A 70 -4.87 17.35 0.91
N HIS A 71 -5.21 18.64 0.91
CA HIS A 71 -5.39 19.41 -0.32
C HIS A 71 -4.08 19.52 -1.10
N TRP A 72 -3.00 19.85 -0.42
CA TRP A 72 -1.67 19.88 -1.04
C TRP A 72 -1.27 18.49 -1.57
N TRP A 73 -1.47 17.46 -0.75
CA TRP A 73 -1.17 16.09 -1.13
C TRP A 73 -1.96 15.65 -2.37
N GLY A 74 -3.26 15.96 -2.41
CA GLY A 74 -4.12 15.67 -3.55
C GLY A 74 -3.62 16.30 -4.84
N HIS A 75 -3.15 17.55 -4.78
CA HIS A 75 -2.54 18.23 -5.91
C HIS A 75 -1.28 17.52 -6.40
N GLN A 76 -0.44 17.06 -5.49
CA GLN A 76 0.77 16.32 -5.85
C GLN A 76 0.43 14.95 -6.45
N MET A 77 -0.59 14.29 -5.94
CA MET A 77 -1.09 13.02 -6.49
C MET A 77 -1.53 13.20 -7.94
N ASP A 78 -2.32 14.24 -8.22
CA ASP A 78 -2.78 14.55 -9.58
C ASP A 78 -1.61 14.86 -10.50
N HIS A 79 -0.65 15.63 -10.01
CA HIS A 79 0.53 16.02 -10.79
C HIS A 79 1.43 14.83 -11.14
N CYS A 80 1.54 13.86 -10.26
CA CYS A 80 2.39 12.68 -10.45
C CYS A 80 1.70 11.54 -11.21
N TRP A 81 0.42 11.66 -11.49
CA TRP A 81 -0.33 10.63 -12.20
C TRP A 81 -0.17 10.76 -13.71
N ASP A 82 0.06 9.62 -14.37
CA ASP A 82 0.13 9.49 -15.81
C ASP A 82 -0.69 8.27 -16.23
N GLU A 83 -1.48 8.39 -17.29
CA GLU A 83 -2.36 7.30 -17.74
C GLU A 83 -1.60 6.07 -18.23
N GLU A 84 -0.41 6.26 -18.75
CA GLU A 84 0.39 5.15 -19.30
C GLU A 84 1.21 4.41 -18.25
N VAL A 85 1.91 5.16 -17.39
CA VAL A 85 2.85 4.58 -16.42
C VAL A 85 2.32 4.55 -14.99
N GLY A 86 1.16 5.16 -14.72
CA GLY A 86 0.63 5.32 -13.38
C GLY A 86 1.34 6.46 -12.66
N PHE A 87 1.65 6.27 -11.38
CA PHE A 87 2.35 7.30 -10.62
C PHE A 87 3.84 7.34 -10.98
N ASN A 88 4.30 8.56 -11.24
CA ASN A 88 5.71 8.84 -11.47
C ASN A 88 6.26 9.52 -10.22
N LEU A 89 6.98 8.76 -9.40
CA LEU A 89 7.45 9.23 -8.09
C LEU A 89 8.77 9.99 -8.25
N HIS A 90 8.74 11.27 -7.90
CA HIS A 90 9.93 12.12 -7.85
C HIS A 90 9.85 13.04 -6.65
N ALA A 91 11.00 13.55 -6.20
CA ALA A 91 11.06 14.35 -4.99
C ALA A 91 10.44 15.74 -5.20
N HIS A 92 9.69 16.20 -4.19
CA HIS A 92 9.12 17.54 -4.11
C HIS A 92 9.54 18.16 -2.78
N ALA A 93 9.79 19.46 -2.78
CA ALA A 93 9.99 20.17 -1.53
C ALA A 93 8.69 20.20 -0.74
N LEU A 94 8.70 19.69 0.50
CA LEU A 94 7.52 19.65 1.34
C LEU A 94 7.21 21.04 1.90
N PRO A 95 5.91 21.43 2.00
CA PRO A 95 5.54 22.77 2.45
C PRO A 95 5.85 23.05 3.92
N CYS A 96 6.05 22.01 4.73
CA CYS A 96 6.30 22.15 6.16
C CYS A 96 7.73 22.56 6.49
N CYS A 97 8.72 21.91 5.90
CA CYS A 97 10.15 22.14 6.23
C CYS A 97 11.05 22.22 4.99
N GLY A 98 10.48 22.06 3.79
CA GLY A 98 11.23 22.16 2.54
C GLY A 98 12.07 20.93 2.19
N VAL A 99 12.05 19.87 3.02
CA VAL A 99 12.80 18.66 2.70
C VAL A 99 12.28 18.05 1.39
N PRO A 100 13.16 17.65 0.45
CA PRO A 100 12.72 17.03 -0.79
C PRO A 100 12.42 15.55 -0.58
N LEU A 101 11.15 15.17 -0.75
CA LEU A 101 10.70 13.77 -0.63
C LEU A 101 9.68 13.45 -1.71
N SER A 102 9.70 12.21 -2.17
CA SER A 102 8.66 11.68 -3.06
C SER A 102 7.49 11.14 -2.22
N LEU A 103 6.33 10.99 -2.86
CA LEU A 103 5.07 10.69 -2.16
C LEU A 103 5.08 9.38 -1.38
N GLU A 104 5.83 8.36 -1.85
CA GLU A 104 5.92 7.07 -1.14
C GLU A 104 6.73 7.16 0.15
N LYS A 105 7.47 8.25 0.35
CA LYS A 105 8.29 8.46 1.55
C LYS A 105 7.53 9.13 2.69
N LEU A 106 6.32 9.61 2.42
CA LEU A 106 5.52 10.27 3.45
C LEU A 106 4.98 9.26 4.48
N ASN A 107 4.69 9.73 5.67
CA ASN A 107 4.05 8.92 6.70
C ASN A 107 2.54 8.96 6.52
N TYR A 108 1.96 7.84 6.13
CA TYR A 108 0.52 7.66 6.01
C TYR A 108 -0.03 6.99 7.27
N ALA A 109 -1.02 7.57 7.87
CA ALA A 109 -1.68 7.01 9.06
C ALA A 109 -3.18 6.86 8.79
N PRO A 110 -3.72 5.65 8.75
CA PRO A 110 -3.03 4.35 8.68
C PRO A 110 -2.24 4.15 7.38
N ALA A 111 -1.50 3.04 7.31
CA ALA A 111 -0.64 2.75 6.17
C ALA A 111 -1.39 2.74 4.84
N GLN A 112 -0.80 3.38 3.86
CA GLN A 112 -1.17 3.36 2.45
C GLN A 112 0.13 3.32 1.65
N SER A 113 0.10 2.89 0.40
CA SER A 113 1.34 2.74 -0.35
C SER A 113 1.12 2.79 -1.85
N PHE A 114 2.23 2.79 -2.57
CA PHE A 114 2.26 2.65 -4.02
C PHE A 114 2.77 1.25 -4.35
N ALA A 115 2.17 0.60 -5.33
CA ALA A 115 2.57 -0.74 -5.71
C ALA A 115 2.20 -1.05 -7.16
N HIS A 116 2.91 -2.04 -7.74
CA HIS A 116 2.58 -2.57 -9.06
C HIS A 116 1.63 -3.77 -8.99
N TRP A 117 1.41 -4.28 -7.80
CA TRP A 117 0.53 -5.42 -7.56
C TRP A 117 0.05 -5.40 -6.11
N PHE A 118 -1.06 -6.08 -5.84
CA PHE A 118 -1.50 -6.35 -4.49
C PHE A 118 -2.21 -7.70 -4.39
N VAL A 119 -2.25 -8.23 -3.18
CA VAL A 119 -3.06 -9.40 -2.81
C VAL A 119 -4.03 -8.97 -1.72
N SER A 120 -5.31 -9.02 -2.01
CA SER A 120 -6.37 -8.50 -1.13
C SER A 120 -7.29 -9.62 -0.67
N ALA A 121 -7.51 -9.71 0.63
CA ALA A 121 -8.48 -10.63 1.21
C ALA A 121 -9.64 -9.85 1.82
N ARG A 122 -10.86 -10.17 1.40
CA ARG A 122 -12.06 -9.63 2.04
C ARG A 122 -12.28 -10.38 3.34
N THR A 123 -12.24 -9.68 4.46
CA THR A 123 -12.33 -10.31 5.77
C THR A 123 -12.82 -9.33 6.83
N SER A 124 -13.47 -9.86 7.86
CA SER A 124 -13.88 -9.08 9.03
C SER A 124 -12.80 -9.03 10.12
N ARG A 125 -11.66 -9.65 9.90
CA ARG A 125 -10.54 -9.56 10.84
C ARG A 125 -10.04 -8.13 10.90
N ASP A 126 -9.68 -7.68 12.10
CA ASP A 126 -9.18 -6.32 12.32
C ASP A 126 -7.73 -6.17 11.91
N GLU A 127 -6.90 -7.17 12.20
CA GLU A 127 -5.47 -7.09 11.89
C GLU A 127 -4.82 -8.47 11.81
N LEU A 128 -3.64 -8.50 11.22
CA LEU A 128 -2.76 -9.67 11.22
C LEU A 128 -1.74 -9.53 12.35
N SER A 129 -1.36 -10.65 12.95
CA SER A 129 -0.27 -10.68 13.93
C SER A 129 1.09 -10.54 13.23
N SER A 130 2.10 -10.13 13.97
CA SER A 130 3.47 -10.07 13.43
C SER A 130 3.98 -11.44 12.99
N GLU A 131 3.57 -12.51 13.65
CA GLU A 131 3.90 -13.88 13.25
C GLU A 131 3.28 -14.23 11.90
N GLU A 132 2.01 -13.88 11.71
CA GLU A 132 1.29 -14.11 10.45
C GLU A 132 1.94 -13.33 9.31
N ILE A 133 2.28 -12.07 9.56
CA ILE A 133 2.97 -11.23 8.57
C ILE A 133 4.32 -11.84 8.21
N GLY A 134 5.08 -12.30 9.19
CA GLY A 134 6.38 -12.95 8.97
C GLY A 134 6.28 -14.18 8.07
N LYS A 135 5.25 -14.99 8.25
CA LYS A 135 4.99 -16.16 7.39
C LYS A 135 4.69 -15.75 5.96
N LEU A 136 3.88 -14.71 5.78
CA LEU A 136 3.54 -14.19 4.46
C LEU A 136 4.77 -13.60 3.77
N GLU A 137 5.63 -12.92 4.51
CA GLU A 137 6.90 -12.39 3.99
C GLU A 137 7.85 -13.50 3.55
N THR A 138 7.86 -14.63 4.27
CA THR A 138 8.65 -15.80 3.88
C THR A 138 8.17 -16.35 2.54
N VAL A 139 6.86 -16.41 2.32
CA VAL A 139 6.28 -16.84 1.04
C VAL A 139 6.66 -15.87 -0.09
N ALA A 140 6.55 -14.58 0.16
CA ALA A 140 6.86 -13.54 -0.83
C ALA A 140 8.36 -13.47 -1.14
N GLY A 141 9.21 -13.70 -0.15
CA GLY A 141 10.66 -13.58 -0.28
C GLY A 141 11.20 -12.17 -0.04
N PHE A 142 10.35 -11.25 0.47
CA PHE A 142 10.73 -9.87 0.79
C PHE A 142 9.73 -9.27 1.79
N PRO A 143 10.08 -8.14 2.44
CA PRO A 143 9.17 -7.48 3.37
C PRO A 143 7.90 -6.99 2.70
N LEU A 144 6.78 -7.13 3.40
CA LEU A 144 5.47 -6.68 2.96
C LEU A 144 4.97 -5.52 3.82
N LYS A 145 4.14 -4.69 3.23
CA LYS A 145 3.35 -3.70 3.94
C LYS A 145 1.90 -4.18 3.93
N VAL A 146 1.25 -4.12 5.07
CA VAL A 146 -0.16 -4.51 5.21
C VAL A 146 -1.02 -3.25 5.25
N ILE A 147 -2.01 -3.20 4.37
CA ILE A 147 -2.94 -2.08 4.29
C ILE A 147 -4.32 -2.59 4.67
N TYR A 148 -4.91 -1.97 5.68
CA TYR A 148 -6.26 -2.30 6.14
C TYR A 148 -7.23 -1.34 5.50
N GLN A 149 -8.07 -1.86 4.60
CA GLN A 149 -9.04 -1.06 3.86
C GLN A 149 -10.43 -1.24 4.41
N ARG A 150 -11.18 -0.15 4.41
CA ARG A 150 -12.60 -0.16 4.74
C ARG A 150 -13.36 0.75 3.78
N TYR A 151 -14.41 0.17 3.19
CA TYR A 151 -15.30 0.88 2.25
C TYR A 151 -16.76 0.74 2.65
#